data_3675ec2ab3111574e1728d7a9e9ce664
#
_entry.id   3675ec2ab3111574e1728d7a9e9ce664
#
_cell.length_a   1.000
_cell.length_b   1.000
_cell.length_c   1.000
_cell.angle_alpha   90.00
_cell.angle_beta   90.00
_cell.angle_gamma   90.00
#
_symmetry.space_group_name_H-M   'P 1'
#
loop_
_entity.id
_entity.type
_entity.pdbx_description
1 polymer ?
#
loop_
_entity_poly.entity_id
_entity_poly.type
_entity_poly.pdbx_seq_one_letter_code
_entity_poly.pdbx_strand_id
1 'polypeptide(L)'
;MHGSGPAGRILHEDLDAFMSKPQSNAGQAPDGYAKRTDSEQVPVIGLRRKIAQRMQDAKRRVAHFSYVEEIDVTALEALRQQLNSKHGDSRGKLTLLPFLVRALVVALRDFPQINATYDDEAQIITRHGAVHVGIATQGDNGLMVPVLRHAEAGSLWANAGEISRLANAARNNKASREELSGSTITLTSLGALGGIVSTPVVNTPEVAIVGVNRMVERPVVIDGQIVVRKMMNPVSYTHLTLPTTPYV
;
A
#
# COMPACT_ATOMS: atom_id res chain seq x y z
N MET A 1 33.86 -0.03 51.48
CA MET A 1 33.87 0.57 52.82
C MET A 1 35.13 0.06 53.51
N HIS A 2 36.04 0.92 54.00
CA HIS A 2 37.20 0.53 54.79
C HIS A 2 36.86 0.75 56.25
N GLY A 3 37.07 -0.27 57.09
CA GLY A 3 36.80 -0.16 58.54
C GLY A 3 37.98 0.48 59.28
N SER A 4 37.69 1.35 60.24
CA SER A 4 38.69 2.06 61.09
C SER A 4 39.12 1.26 62.27
N GLY A 5 38.51 0.11 62.59
CA GLY A 5 38.79 -0.74 63.72
C GLY A 5 40.03 -1.63 63.52
N PRO A 6 40.54 -2.27 64.64
CA PRO A 6 41.68 -3.16 64.57
C PRO A 6 41.48 -4.30 63.58
N ALA A 7 42.53 -4.55 62.77
CA ALA A 7 42.51 -5.49 61.65
C ALA A 7 41.49 -5.16 60.55
N GLY A 8 41.13 -3.88 60.30
CA GLY A 8 40.20 -3.46 59.28
C GLY A 8 38.74 -3.75 59.62
N ARG A 9 38.37 -4.00 60.85
CA ARG A 9 36.97 -4.25 61.26
C ARG A 9 36.16 -2.97 61.14
N ILE A 10 34.98 -3.08 60.53
CA ILE A 10 34.02 -1.97 60.40
C ILE A 10 33.40 -1.70 61.78
N LEU A 11 33.54 -0.46 62.23
CA LEU A 11 32.93 0.04 63.45
C LEU A 11 31.62 0.77 63.13
N HIS A 12 30.82 1.05 64.23
CA HIS A 12 29.56 1.74 64.10
C HIS A 12 29.75 3.15 63.48
N GLU A 13 30.85 3.81 63.92
CA GLU A 13 31.24 5.15 63.39
C GLU A 13 31.55 5.15 61.89
N ASP A 14 32.09 4.07 61.31
CA ASP A 14 32.33 3.93 59.86
C ASP A 14 31.00 3.82 59.11
N LEU A 15 30.02 3.17 59.73
CA LEU A 15 28.70 3.03 59.16
C LEU A 15 27.98 4.39 59.16
N ASP A 16 28.03 5.09 60.28
CA ASP A 16 27.43 6.42 60.43
C ASP A 16 28.09 7.44 59.48
N ALA A 17 29.44 7.40 59.35
CA ALA A 17 30.17 8.21 58.41
C ALA A 17 29.87 7.86 56.94
N PHE A 18 29.53 6.62 56.65
CA PHE A 18 29.11 6.18 55.32
C PHE A 18 27.68 6.62 55.03
N MET A 19 26.79 6.52 55.99
CA MET A 19 25.39 6.92 55.87
C MET A 19 25.22 8.44 55.82
N SER A 20 26.09 9.19 56.53
CA SER A 20 26.08 10.67 56.54
C SER A 20 26.86 11.33 55.41
N LYS A 21 27.64 10.57 54.64
CA LYS A 21 28.16 11.08 53.40
C LYS A 21 27.00 11.36 52.47
N PRO A 22 26.79 12.63 52.02
CA PRO A 22 25.86 12.87 50.96
C PRO A 22 26.26 11.93 49.81
N GLN A 23 25.41 11.02 49.40
CA GLN A 23 25.57 10.29 48.15
C GLN A 23 25.80 11.39 47.11
N SER A 24 27.10 11.62 46.78
CA SER A 24 27.38 12.37 45.59
C SER A 24 26.54 11.68 44.54
N ASN A 25 25.63 12.42 43.92
CA ASN A 25 24.91 12.00 42.73
C ASN A 25 25.95 11.61 41.66
N ALA A 26 26.59 10.44 41.85
CA ALA A 26 27.32 9.75 40.81
C ALA A 26 26.28 9.40 39.77
N GLY A 27 26.10 10.35 38.82
CA GLY A 27 25.38 10.18 37.59
C GLY A 27 24.04 9.44 37.81
N GLN A 28 22.99 10.13 38.23
CA GLN A 28 21.68 9.74 37.75
C GLN A 28 21.86 9.62 36.22
N ALA A 29 21.89 8.40 35.72
CA ALA A 29 21.66 8.18 34.29
C ALA A 29 20.44 9.05 33.96
N PRO A 30 20.51 9.93 32.95
CA PRO A 30 19.41 10.82 32.69
C PRO A 30 18.16 9.98 32.54
N ASP A 31 17.22 10.14 33.50
CA ASP A 31 15.89 9.54 33.41
C ASP A 31 15.21 10.13 32.18
N GLY A 32 15.47 9.51 31.06
CA GLY A 32 14.91 9.97 29.79
C GLY A 32 15.84 9.73 28.61
N TYR A 33 15.22 9.61 27.45
CA TYR A 33 15.94 9.54 26.18
C TYR A 33 16.65 10.87 25.90
N ALA A 34 17.85 10.82 25.29
CA ALA A 34 18.60 12.01 24.92
C ALA A 34 17.76 12.91 24.02
N LYS A 35 17.68 14.20 24.33
CA LYS A 35 17.05 15.20 23.47
C LYS A 35 17.81 15.27 22.16
N ARG A 36 17.09 15.10 21.05
CA ARG A 36 17.61 15.31 19.71
C ARG A 36 17.23 16.71 19.24
N THR A 37 18.22 17.49 18.84
CA THR A 37 18.05 18.87 18.35
C THR A 37 18.57 19.03 16.92
N ASP A 38 19.06 17.94 16.35
CA ASP A 38 19.55 17.89 14.96
C ASP A 38 18.38 18.02 13.98
N SER A 39 18.58 18.80 12.93
CA SER A 39 17.67 18.92 11.78
C SER A 39 18.48 18.94 10.49
N GLU A 40 17.96 18.27 9.46
CA GLU A 40 18.56 18.21 8.14
C GLU A 40 17.59 18.78 7.10
N GLN A 41 18.09 19.67 6.27
CA GLN A 41 17.34 20.19 5.13
C GLN A 41 17.65 19.36 3.89
N VAL A 42 16.66 18.61 3.40
CA VAL A 42 16.81 17.78 2.19
C VAL A 42 16.03 18.40 1.04
N PRO A 43 16.70 18.87 -0.03
CA PRO A 43 16.01 19.47 -1.18
C PRO A 43 15.19 18.42 -1.95
N VAL A 44 13.96 18.79 -2.32
CA VAL A 44 13.09 17.95 -3.15
C VAL A 44 13.38 18.22 -4.62
N ILE A 45 14.10 17.31 -5.27
CA ILE A 45 14.56 17.42 -6.67
C ILE A 45 14.14 16.21 -7.52
N GLY A 46 14.29 16.31 -8.84
CA GLY A 46 14.12 15.20 -9.77
C GLY A 46 12.73 14.57 -9.75
N LEU A 47 12.67 13.25 -9.69
CA LEU A 47 11.43 12.47 -9.70
C LEU A 47 10.53 12.79 -8.50
N ARG A 48 11.09 12.94 -7.30
CA ARG A 48 10.33 13.30 -6.09
C ARG A 48 9.59 14.63 -6.25
N ARG A 49 10.21 15.62 -6.87
CA ARG A 49 9.59 16.92 -7.16
C ARG A 49 8.40 16.75 -8.12
N LYS A 50 8.57 15.96 -9.19
CA LYS A 50 7.49 15.69 -10.14
C LYS A 50 6.32 14.94 -9.49
N ILE A 51 6.60 13.95 -8.65
CA ILE A 51 5.57 13.22 -7.90
C ILE A 51 4.82 14.18 -6.98
N ALA A 52 5.53 15.01 -6.20
CA ALA A 52 4.90 15.96 -5.29
C ALA A 52 3.97 16.93 -6.03
N GLN A 53 4.40 17.48 -7.16
CA GLN A 53 3.58 18.36 -8.00
C GLN A 53 2.33 17.63 -8.52
N ARG A 54 2.49 16.44 -9.13
CA ARG A 54 1.34 15.66 -9.65
C ARG A 54 0.33 15.29 -8.55
N MET A 55 0.80 14.86 -7.38
CA MET A 55 -0.09 14.50 -6.28
C MET A 55 -0.82 15.73 -5.72
N GLN A 56 -0.14 16.86 -5.65
CA GLN A 56 -0.75 18.12 -5.23
C GLN A 56 -1.83 18.58 -6.22
N ASP A 57 -1.53 18.51 -7.52
CA ASP A 57 -2.50 18.88 -8.57
C ASP A 57 -3.70 17.94 -8.58
N ALA A 58 -3.48 16.63 -8.48
CA ALA A 58 -4.55 15.65 -8.38
C ALA A 58 -5.45 15.92 -7.16
N LYS A 59 -4.87 16.22 -5.99
CA LYS A 59 -5.66 16.52 -4.78
C LYS A 59 -6.43 17.84 -4.87
N ARG A 60 -5.98 18.81 -5.64
CA ARG A 60 -6.69 20.08 -5.84
C ARG A 60 -7.82 19.97 -6.85
N ARG A 61 -7.64 19.19 -7.92
CA ARG A 61 -8.56 19.11 -9.06
C ARG A 61 -9.59 17.99 -8.93
N VAL A 62 -9.24 16.90 -8.25
CA VAL A 62 -10.10 15.72 -8.12
C VAL A 62 -10.86 15.76 -6.80
N ALA A 63 -12.19 15.81 -6.89
CA ALA A 63 -13.06 15.61 -5.73
C ALA A 63 -13.14 14.11 -5.43
N HIS A 64 -12.19 13.60 -4.65
CA HIS A 64 -12.11 12.19 -4.33
C HIS A 64 -13.31 11.72 -3.51
N PHE A 65 -14.09 10.81 -4.08
CA PHE A 65 -15.07 10.00 -3.35
C PHE A 65 -14.46 8.62 -3.09
N SER A 66 -14.63 8.10 -1.89
CA SER A 66 -14.11 6.80 -1.48
C SER A 66 -15.23 5.86 -1.09
N TYR A 67 -15.14 4.62 -1.58
CA TYR A 67 -16.00 3.53 -1.18
C TYR A 67 -15.14 2.35 -0.76
N VAL A 68 -15.41 1.79 0.41
CA VAL A 68 -14.69 0.65 1.00
C VAL A 68 -15.69 -0.46 1.25
N GLU A 69 -15.39 -1.64 0.77
CA GLU A 69 -16.21 -2.83 0.99
C GLU A 69 -15.35 -3.97 1.55
N GLU A 70 -15.90 -4.77 2.43
CA GLU A 70 -15.26 -5.98 2.91
C GLU A 70 -15.75 -7.17 2.09
N ILE A 71 -14.81 -7.91 1.47
CA ILE A 71 -15.14 -9.06 0.62
C ILE A 71 -14.48 -10.34 1.14
N ASP A 72 -15.21 -11.46 1.01
CA ASP A 72 -14.67 -12.81 1.25
C ASP A 72 -13.90 -13.29 0.01
N VAL A 73 -12.61 -13.49 0.16
CA VAL A 73 -11.70 -13.97 -0.89
C VAL A 73 -11.21 -15.39 -0.64
N THR A 74 -11.86 -16.15 0.27
CA THR A 74 -11.45 -17.49 0.65
C THR A 74 -11.44 -18.44 -0.55
N ALA A 75 -12.50 -18.44 -1.35
CA ALA A 75 -12.60 -19.28 -2.54
C ALA A 75 -11.60 -18.87 -3.63
N LEU A 76 -11.38 -17.57 -3.79
CA LEU A 76 -10.39 -17.03 -4.73
C LEU A 76 -8.96 -17.48 -4.36
N GLU A 77 -8.61 -17.40 -3.09
CA GLU A 77 -7.30 -17.82 -2.61
C GLU A 77 -7.10 -19.35 -2.74
N ALA A 78 -8.14 -20.14 -2.46
CA ALA A 78 -8.11 -21.58 -2.69
C ALA A 78 -7.89 -21.91 -4.17
N LEU A 79 -8.60 -21.23 -5.08
CA LEU A 79 -8.41 -21.38 -6.52
C LEU A 79 -6.99 -21.01 -6.95
N ARG A 80 -6.46 -19.90 -6.46
CA ARG A 80 -5.09 -19.45 -6.75
C ARG A 80 -4.07 -20.53 -6.33
N GLN A 81 -4.20 -21.07 -5.12
CA GLN A 81 -3.33 -22.13 -4.61
C GLN A 81 -3.43 -23.41 -5.46
N GLN A 82 -4.64 -23.82 -5.82
CA GLN A 82 -4.88 -24.98 -6.68
C GLN A 82 -4.22 -24.81 -8.07
N LEU A 83 -4.38 -23.64 -8.69
CA LEU A 83 -3.77 -23.34 -9.98
C LEU A 83 -2.25 -23.33 -9.90
N ASN A 84 -1.69 -22.76 -8.84
CA ASN A 84 -0.25 -22.75 -8.61
C ASN A 84 0.32 -24.15 -8.36
N SER A 85 -0.40 -25.00 -7.62
CA SER A 85 0.02 -26.40 -7.41
C SER A 85 0.02 -27.21 -8.70
N LYS A 86 -0.97 -26.99 -9.59
CA LYS A 86 -1.07 -27.75 -10.85
C LYS A 86 -0.16 -27.23 -11.96
N HIS A 87 0.05 -25.93 -12.03
CA HIS A 87 0.63 -25.26 -13.20
C HIS A 87 1.77 -24.30 -12.87
N GLY A 88 2.09 -24.10 -11.58
CA GLY A 88 3.07 -23.11 -11.15
C GLY A 88 4.47 -23.34 -11.71
N ASP A 89 4.88 -24.60 -11.83
CA ASP A 89 6.21 -24.97 -12.36
C ASP A 89 6.32 -24.75 -13.87
N SER A 90 5.21 -24.94 -14.62
CA SER A 90 5.22 -24.83 -16.09
C SER A 90 4.85 -23.45 -16.60
N ARG A 91 4.03 -22.68 -15.85
CA ARG A 91 3.46 -21.39 -16.28
C ARG A 91 3.87 -20.19 -15.40
N GLY A 92 4.62 -20.44 -14.33
CA GLY A 92 4.95 -19.43 -13.32
C GLY A 92 3.85 -19.32 -12.24
N LYS A 93 4.17 -18.65 -11.13
CA LYS A 93 3.25 -18.52 -10.00
C LYS A 93 2.29 -17.34 -10.16
N LEU A 94 1.01 -17.58 -9.92
CA LEU A 94 -0.02 -16.56 -9.85
C LEU A 94 -0.03 -15.89 -8.47
N THR A 95 -0.03 -14.56 -8.45
CA THR A 95 -0.41 -13.75 -7.29
C THR A 95 -1.91 -13.45 -7.32
N LEU A 96 -2.44 -12.71 -6.35
CA LEU A 96 -3.85 -12.26 -6.39
C LEU A 96 -4.10 -11.20 -7.48
N LEU A 97 -3.08 -10.43 -7.82
CA LEU A 97 -3.23 -9.26 -8.69
C LEU A 97 -3.82 -9.58 -10.08
N PRO A 98 -3.39 -10.63 -10.81
CA PRO A 98 -4.01 -11.01 -12.10
C PRO A 98 -5.50 -11.35 -11.99
N PHE A 99 -5.93 -11.96 -10.88
CA PHE A 99 -7.35 -12.26 -10.64
C PHE A 99 -8.16 -10.97 -10.41
N LEU A 100 -7.61 -10.03 -9.65
CA LEU A 100 -8.25 -8.74 -9.41
C LEU A 100 -8.31 -7.89 -10.69
N VAL A 101 -7.27 -7.92 -11.51
CA VAL A 101 -7.29 -7.32 -12.85
C VAL A 101 -8.40 -7.94 -13.69
N ARG A 102 -8.55 -9.27 -13.66
CA ARG A 102 -9.62 -9.94 -14.41
C ARG A 102 -11.00 -9.58 -13.89
N ALA A 103 -11.18 -9.53 -12.57
CA ALA A 103 -12.44 -9.07 -11.96
C ALA A 103 -12.77 -7.64 -12.36
N LEU A 104 -11.78 -6.74 -12.34
CA LEU A 104 -11.92 -5.36 -12.77
C LEU A 104 -12.36 -5.28 -14.24
N VAL A 105 -11.69 -6.00 -15.15
CA VAL A 105 -12.06 -6.07 -16.58
C VAL A 105 -13.51 -6.54 -16.77
N VAL A 106 -13.97 -7.51 -15.98
CA VAL A 106 -15.36 -7.96 -16.06
C VAL A 106 -16.32 -6.88 -15.56
N ALA A 107 -16.04 -6.27 -14.41
CA ALA A 107 -16.88 -5.20 -13.85
C ALA A 107 -16.98 -3.97 -14.77
N LEU A 108 -15.91 -3.63 -15.48
CA LEU A 108 -15.90 -2.49 -16.40
C LEU A 108 -16.79 -2.66 -17.64
N ARG A 109 -17.30 -3.87 -17.91
CA ARG A 109 -18.32 -4.09 -18.95
C ARG A 109 -19.67 -3.52 -18.52
N ASP A 110 -19.99 -3.67 -17.23
CA ASP A 110 -21.25 -3.18 -16.68
C ASP A 110 -21.13 -1.71 -16.22
N PHE A 111 -19.91 -1.27 -15.88
CA PHE A 111 -19.60 0.08 -15.39
C PHE A 111 -18.53 0.79 -16.23
N PRO A 112 -18.76 1.01 -17.56
CA PRO A 112 -17.74 1.57 -18.47
C PRO A 112 -17.35 3.01 -18.13
N GLN A 113 -18.17 3.74 -17.37
CA GLN A 113 -17.89 5.11 -16.93
C GLN A 113 -16.68 5.22 -16.02
N ILE A 114 -16.24 4.11 -15.38
CA ILE A 114 -15.08 4.09 -14.49
C ILE A 114 -13.77 3.89 -15.30
N ASN A 115 -13.85 3.31 -16.51
CA ASN A 115 -12.71 3.17 -17.43
C ASN A 115 -12.60 4.39 -18.32
N ALA A 116 -12.28 5.53 -17.72
CA ALA A 116 -12.33 6.81 -18.41
C ALA A 116 -11.20 7.75 -17.95
N THR A 117 -10.95 8.74 -18.78
CA THR A 117 -10.10 9.90 -18.45
C THR A 117 -10.92 11.17 -18.50
N TYR A 118 -10.57 12.15 -17.67
CA TYR A 118 -11.25 13.44 -17.60
C TYR A 118 -10.26 14.57 -17.90
N ASP A 119 -10.60 15.36 -18.89
CA ASP A 119 -9.94 16.63 -19.20
C ASP A 119 -10.70 17.75 -18.46
N ASP A 120 -10.10 18.24 -17.40
CA ASP A 120 -10.69 19.26 -16.53
C ASP A 120 -10.76 20.65 -17.23
N GLU A 121 -9.86 20.94 -18.16
CA GLU A 121 -9.84 22.20 -18.89
C GLU A 121 -10.90 22.21 -20.01
N ALA A 122 -11.00 21.11 -20.75
CA ALA A 122 -11.98 20.95 -21.80
C ALA A 122 -13.37 20.51 -21.30
N GLN A 123 -13.49 20.09 -20.03
CA GLN A 123 -14.70 19.53 -19.43
C GLN A 123 -15.21 18.29 -20.19
N ILE A 124 -14.27 17.44 -20.68
CA ILE A 124 -14.59 16.27 -21.49
C ILE A 124 -14.18 14.99 -20.76
N ILE A 125 -15.12 14.05 -20.68
CA ILE A 125 -14.85 12.67 -20.25
C ILE A 125 -14.66 11.80 -21.49
N THR A 126 -13.52 11.13 -21.58
CA THR A 126 -13.26 10.13 -22.60
C THR A 126 -13.38 8.74 -21.99
N ARG A 127 -14.39 7.96 -22.40
CA ARG A 127 -14.55 6.56 -22.03
C ARG A 127 -13.75 5.68 -22.97
N HIS A 128 -12.98 4.74 -22.40
CA HIS A 128 -12.11 3.86 -23.18
C HIS A 128 -12.72 2.46 -23.30
N GLY A 129 -12.72 1.88 -24.50
CA GLY A 129 -13.10 0.48 -24.72
C GLY A 129 -11.97 -0.48 -24.30
N ALA A 130 -10.72 -0.10 -24.57
CA ALA A 130 -9.56 -0.84 -24.09
C ALA A 130 -9.33 -0.60 -22.59
N VAL A 131 -8.91 -1.65 -21.87
CA VAL A 131 -8.61 -1.57 -20.43
C VAL A 131 -7.10 -1.59 -20.26
N HIS A 132 -6.53 -0.43 -19.98
CA HIS A 132 -5.11 -0.26 -19.71
C HIS A 132 -4.92 -0.02 -18.22
N VAL A 133 -4.47 -1.05 -17.51
CA VAL A 133 -4.39 -1.02 -16.04
C VAL A 133 -3.02 -0.53 -15.60
N GLY A 134 -2.98 0.64 -14.96
CA GLY A 134 -1.80 1.09 -14.22
C GLY A 134 -1.58 0.24 -12.97
N ILE A 135 -0.39 -0.31 -12.81
CA ILE A 135 -0.02 -1.14 -11.66
C ILE A 135 0.96 -0.38 -10.78
N ALA A 136 0.47 0.17 -9.67
CA ALA A 136 1.32 0.91 -8.76
C ALA A 136 2.43 0.01 -8.17
N THR A 137 3.67 0.35 -8.43
CA THR A 137 4.86 -0.44 -8.08
C THR A 137 5.86 0.43 -7.33
N GLN A 138 6.20 0.04 -6.10
CA GLN A 138 7.24 0.69 -5.31
C GLN A 138 8.62 0.24 -5.81
N GLY A 139 9.47 1.20 -6.13
CA GLY A 139 10.89 1.03 -6.41
C GLY A 139 11.75 1.88 -5.48
N ASP A 140 13.07 1.76 -5.59
CA ASP A 140 14.04 2.49 -4.75
C ASP A 140 13.94 4.01 -4.92
N ASN A 141 13.62 4.46 -6.12
CA ASN A 141 13.50 5.88 -6.47
C ASN A 141 12.09 6.47 -6.24
N GLY A 142 11.16 5.67 -5.72
CA GLY A 142 9.77 6.08 -5.47
C GLY A 142 8.75 5.18 -6.16
N LEU A 143 7.50 5.64 -6.16
CA LEU A 143 6.38 4.93 -6.76
C LEU A 143 6.35 5.19 -8.27
N MET A 144 6.29 4.11 -9.05
CA MET A 144 6.04 4.14 -10.50
C MET A 144 4.76 3.37 -10.82
N VAL A 145 4.12 3.72 -11.92
CA VAL A 145 2.85 3.10 -12.35
C VAL A 145 3.00 2.57 -13.77
N PRO A 146 3.68 1.43 -13.97
CA PRO A 146 3.71 0.79 -15.28
C PRO A 146 2.31 0.30 -15.69
N VAL A 147 2.08 0.23 -17.00
CA VAL A 147 0.75 0.01 -17.59
C VAL A 147 0.65 -1.35 -18.24
N LEU A 148 -0.19 -2.21 -17.70
CA LEU A 148 -0.64 -3.44 -18.35
C LEU A 148 -1.64 -3.06 -19.45
N ARG A 149 -1.19 -3.11 -20.70
CA ARG A 149 -2.03 -2.76 -21.84
C ARG A 149 -2.96 -3.90 -22.24
N HIS A 150 -4.17 -3.55 -22.69
CA HIS A 150 -5.17 -4.50 -23.18
C HIS A 150 -5.40 -5.68 -22.22
N ALA A 151 -5.61 -5.36 -20.94
CA ALA A 151 -5.83 -6.37 -19.91
C ALA A 151 -7.06 -7.25 -20.21
N GLU A 152 -8.02 -6.71 -20.98
CA GLU A 152 -9.22 -7.41 -21.46
C GLU A 152 -8.92 -8.55 -22.43
N ALA A 153 -7.87 -8.41 -23.25
CA ALA A 153 -7.48 -9.39 -24.27
C ALA A 153 -6.54 -10.48 -23.73
N GLY A 154 -5.84 -10.19 -22.63
CA GLY A 154 -4.89 -11.12 -22.03
C GLY A 154 -5.56 -12.25 -21.25
N SER A 155 -5.03 -13.48 -21.36
CA SER A 155 -5.38 -14.56 -20.43
C SER A 155 -4.83 -14.27 -19.03
N LEU A 156 -5.36 -14.97 -18.01
CA LEU A 156 -4.89 -14.82 -16.64
C LEU A 156 -3.37 -14.97 -16.50
N TRP A 157 -2.78 -15.98 -17.21
CA TRP A 157 -1.35 -16.26 -17.18
C TRP A 157 -0.53 -15.24 -17.97
N ALA A 158 -1.04 -14.80 -19.12
CA ALA A 158 -0.40 -13.75 -19.92
C ALA A 158 -0.32 -12.44 -19.11
N ASN A 159 -1.43 -12.04 -18.51
CA ASN A 159 -1.46 -10.85 -17.66
C ASN A 159 -0.55 -11.00 -16.43
N ALA A 160 -0.49 -12.19 -15.81
CA ALA A 160 0.42 -12.45 -14.68
C ALA A 160 1.89 -12.30 -15.06
N GLY A 161 2.30 -12.85 -16.21
CA GLY A 161 3.65 -12.72 -16.74
C GLY A 161 4.01 -11.27 -17.04
N GLU A 162 3.11 -10.54 -17.71
CA GLU A 162 3.34 -9.14 -18.07
C GLU A 162 3.36 -8.21 -16.85
N ILE A 163 2.48 -8.41 -15.87
CA ILE A 163 2.51 -7.68 -14.59
C ILE A 163 3.86 -7.90 -13.90
N SER A 164 4.34 -9.13 -13.87
CA SER A 164 5.63 -9.47 -13.26
C SER A 164 6.81 -8.79 -13.97
N ARG A 165 6.80 -8.81 -15.30
CA ARG A 165 7.80 -8.14 -16.15
C ARG A 165 7.82 -6.63 -15.90
N LEU A 166 6.65 -5.99 -15.96
CA LEU A 166 6.48 -4.55 -15.74
C LEU A 166 6.92 -4.13 -14.34
N ALA A 167 6.53 -4.88 -13.32
CA ALA A 167 6.92 -4.60 -11.95
C ALA A 167 8.44 -4.70 -11.74
N ASN A 168 9.10 -5.69 -12.37
CA ASN A 168 10.54 -5.83 -12.33
C ASN A 168 11.25 -4.70 -13.10
N ALA A 169 10.74 -4.31 -14.27
CA ALA A 169 11.26 -3.17 -15.01
C ALA A 169 11.17 -1.87 -14.20
N ALA A 170 10.05 -1.64 -13.53
CA ALA A 170 9.84 -0.47 -12.69
C ALA A 170 10.79 -0.47 -11.47
N ARG A 171 10.92 -1.58 -10.74
CA ARG A 171 11.85 -1.67 -9.58
C ARG A 171 13.31 -1.41 -9.98
N ASN A 172 13.72 -1.90 -11.14
CA ASN A 172 15.07 -1.73 -11.64
C ASN A 172 15.29 -0.43 -12.43
N ASN A 173 14.32 0.50 -12.45
CA ASN A 173 14.36 1.75 -13.21
C ASN A 173 14.60 1.55 -14.71
N LYS A 174 14.10 0.43 -15.28
CA LYS A 174 14.22 0.05 -16.69
C LYS A 174 12.91 0.16 -17.46
N ALA A 175 11.82 0.57 -16.80
CA ALA A 175 10.54 0.79 -17.47
C ALA A 175 10.66 1.96 -18.46
N SER A 176 10.19 1.76 -19.68
CA SER A 176 10.21 2.78 -20.70
C SER A 176 9.15 3.87 -20.43
N ARG A 177 9.26 5.00 -21.12
CA ARG A 177 8.29 6.09 -21.00
C ARG A 177 6.89 5.66 -21.46
N GLU A 178 6.84 4.84 -22.51
CA GLU A 178 5.62 4.26 -23.06
C GLU A 178 4.95 3.31 -22.07
N GLU A 179 5.75 2.53 -21.33
CA GLU A 179 5.23 1.63 -20.31
C GLU A 179 4.71 2.36 -19.05
N LEU A 180 5.09 3.61 -18.84
CA LEU A 180 4.68 4.43 -17.70
C LEU A 180 3.57 5.44 -18.03
N SER A 181 2.88 5.28 -19.17
CA SER A 181 1.87 6.24 -19.63
C SER A 181 0.68 5.55 -20.28
N GLY A 182 -0.47 6.24 -20.28
CA GLY A 182 -1.66 5.81 -21.02
C GLY A 182 -2.50 4.75 -20.32
N SER A 183 -2.45 4.67 -19.01
CA SER A 183 -3.41 3.92 -18.21
C SER A 183 -4.79 4.57 -18.24
N THR A 184 -5.84 3.74 -18.19
CA THR A 184 -7.24 4.17 -18.18
C THR A 184 -7.88 4.00 -16.80
N ILE A 185 -7.27 3.16 -15.96
CA ILE A 185 -7.60 2.93 -14.57
C ILE A 185 -6.36 2.40 -13.85
N THR A 186 -6.17 2.77 -12.59
CA THR A 186 -5.03 2.29 -11.81
C THR A 186 -5.46 1.31 -10.72
N LEU A 187 -4.66 0.25 -10.54
CA LEU A 187 -4.77 -0.70 -9.44
C LEU A 187 -3.53 -0.57 -8.56
N THR A 188 -3.72 -0.26 -7.29
CA THR A 188 -2.64 -0.13 -6.30
C THR A 188 -2.74 -1.20 -5.24
N SER A 189 -1.63 -1.86 -4.96
CA SER A 189 -1.54 -2.89 -3.92
C SER A 189 -0.23 -2.77 -3.17
N LEU A 190 -0.33 -2.70 -1.86
CA LEU A 190 0.81 -2.76 -0.95
C LEU A 190 1.15 -4.20 -0.53
N GLY A 191 0.41 -5.18 -1.04
CA GLY A 191 0.59 -6.59 -0.71
C GLY A 191 0.52 -6.85 0.80
N ALA A 192 1.45 -7.64 1.32
CA ALA A 192 1.52 -7.97 2.74
C ALA A 192 1.83 -6.76 3.65
N LEU A 193 2.42 -5.70 3.12
CA LEU A 193 2.68 -4.44 3.83
C LEU A 193 1.46 -3.53 3.88
N GLY A 194 0.39 -3.88 3.17
CA GLY A 194 -0.86 -3.12 3.13
C GLY A 194 -1.54 -3.07 4.50
N GLY A 195 -2.19 -1.94 4.78
CA GLY A 195 -3.05 -1.79 5.95
C GLY A 195 -4.42 -2.47 5.78
N ILE A 196 -5.31 -2.21 6.72
CA ILE A 196 -6.72 -2.62 6.65
C ILE A 196 -7.44 -1.82 5.55
N VAL A 197 -7.10 -0.54 5.43
CA VAL A 197 -7.63 0.41 4.46
C VAL A 197 -6.50 1.35 4.04
N SER A 198 -6.49 1.76 2.79
CA SER A 198 -5.59 2.78 2.25
C SER A 198 -6.40 3.87 1.54
N THR A 199 -5.80 5.04 1.36
CA THR A 199 -6.42 6.20 0.72
C THR A 199 -5.59 6.64 -0.50
N PRO A 200 -5.61 5.89 -1.61
CA PRO A 200 -4.85 6.25 -2.80
C PRO A 200 -5.34 7.56 -3.41
N VAL A 201 -4.43 8.27 -4.07
CA VAL A 201 -4.77 9.45 -4.87
C VAL A 201 -5.01 9.01 -6.29
N VAL A 202 -6.08 9.48 -6.91
CA VAL A 202 -6.40 9.19 -8.32
C VAL A 202 -5.24 9.64 -9.21
N ASN A 203 -4.83 8.77 -10.12
CA ASN A 203 -3.73 9.03 -11.06
C ASN A 203 -4.28 9.81 -12.26
N THR A 204 -4.33 11.12 -12.14
CA THR A 204 -4.85 11.99 -13.21
C THR A 204 -4.12 11.76 -14.54
N PRO A 205 -4.85 11.73 -15.69
CA PRO A 205 -6.25 12.13 -15.90
C PRO A 205 -7.29 11.02 -15.70
N GLU A 206 -6.93 9.86 -15.16
CA GLU A 206 -7.89 8.78 -14.86
C GLU A 206 -8.99 9.28 -13.90
N VAL A 207 -10.20 8.70 -14.01
CA VAL A 207 -11.32 9.03 -13.11
C VAL A 207 -11.42 8.09 -11.91
N ALA A 208 -10.66 7.00 -11.88
CA ALA A 208 -10.75 6.02 -10.82
C ALA A 208 -9.40 5.32 -10.52
N ILE A 209 -9.22 4.97 -9.26
CA ILE A 209 -8.17 4.10 -8.77
C ILE A 209 -8.75 3.08 -7.79
N VAL A 210 -8.32 1.83 -7.89
CA VAL A 210 -8.71 0.76 -6.98
C VAL A 210 -7.53 0.40 -6.09
N GLY A 211 -7.74 0.49 -4.77
CA GLY A 211 -6.77 0.06 -3.76
C GLY A 211 -7.06 -1.36 -3.27
N VAL A 212 -6.01 -2.18 -3.25
CA VAL A 212 -6.08 -3.53 -2.70
C VAL A 212 -5.28 -3.56 -1.40
N ASN A 213 -5.97 -3.82 -0.31
CA ASN A 213 -5.38 -3.90 1.01
C ASN A 213 -5.00 -5.36 1.34
N ARG A 214 -4.41 -5.58 2.51
CA ARG A 214 -3.99 -6.92 2.89
C ARG A 214 -5.19 -7.85 3.09
N MET A 215 -4.99 -9.11 2.73
CA MET A 215 -5.90 -10.21 3.08
C MET A 215 -5.59 -10.68 4.50
N VAL A 216 -6.62 -10.87 5.31
CA VAL A 216 -6.51 -11.34 6.69
C VAL A 216 -7.52 -12.45 6.97
N GLU A 217 -7.18 -13.41 7.82
CA GLU A 217 -8.12 -14.37 8.35
C GLU A 217 -8.92 -13.73 9.48
N ARG A 218 -10.26 -13.81 9.39
CA ARG A 218 -11.18 -13.23 10.36
C ARG A 218 -12.33 -14.17 10.64
N PRO A 219 -12.86 -14.21 11.87
CA PRO A 219 -14.12 -14.85 12.15
C PRO A 219 -15.26 -14.02 11.53
N VAL A 220 -16.11 -14.68 10.76
CA VAL A 220 -17.33 -14.09 10.18
C VAL A 220 -18.52 -14.99 10.47
N VAL A 221 -19.72 -14.43 10.50
CA VAL A 221 -20.95 -15.20 10.69
C VAL A 221 -21.53 -15.54 9.33
N ILE A 222 -21.66 -16.83 9.04
CA ILE A 222 -22.34 -17.37 7.85
C ILE A 222 -23.36 -18.38 8.32
N ASP A 223 -24.61 -18.22 7.92
CA ASP A 223 -25.74 -19.08 8.29
C ASP A 223 -25.85 -19.32 9.81
N GLY A 224 -25.58 -18.24 10.60
CA GLY A 224 -25.63 -18.30 12.05
C GLY A 224 -24.43 -18.97 12.74
N GLN A 225 -23.41 -19.40 11.99
CA GLN A 225 -22.20 -20.02 12.50
C GLN A 225 -20.99 -19.12 12.35
N ILE A 226 -20.10 -19.13 13.34
CA ILE A 226 -18.81 -18.43 13.26
C ILE A 226 -17.83 -19.31 12.47
N VAL A 227 -17.38 -18.83 11.32
CA VAL A 227 -16.41 -19.50 10.45
C VAL A 227 -15.22 -18.59 10.18
N VAL A 228 -14.04 -19.18 9.97
CA VAL A 228 -12.84 -18.41 9.57
C VAL A 228 -12.87 -18.22 8.06
N ARG A 229 -12.73 -16.95 7.63
CA ARG A 229 -12.68 -16.57 6.22
C ARG A 229 -11.49 -15.67 5.96
N LYS A 230 -10.99 -15.71 4.73
CA LYS A 230 -9.97 -14.76 4.23
C LYS A 230 -10.69 -13.55 3.69
N MET A 231 -10.59 -12.45 4.44
CA MET A 231 -11.28 -11.20 4.15
C MET A 231 -10.30 -10.17 3.61
N MET A 232 -10.77 -9.31 2.73
CA MET A 232 -10.01 -8.21 2.16
C MET A 232 -10.92 -7.00 1.96
N ASN A 233 -10.36 -5.79 2.14
CA ASN A 233 -11.07 -4.53 1.98
C ASN A 233 -10.57 -3.81 0.72
N PRO A 234 -11.08 -4.09 -0.48
CA PRO A 234 -10.83 -3.23 -1.62
C PRO A 234 -11.44 -1.85 -1.39
N VAL A 235 -10.76 -0.86 -1.92
CA VAL A 235 -11.16 0.54 -1.84
C VAL A 235 -11.19 1.11 -3.24
N SER A 236 -12.28 1.75 -3.63
CA SER A 236 -12.32 2.55 -4.84
C SER A 236 -12.29 4.04 -4.52
N TYR A 237 -11.47 4.77 -5.24
CA TYR A 237 -11.46 6.23 -5.23
C TYR A 237 -11.84 6.69 -6.62
N THR A 238 -12.85 7.55 -6.70
CA THR A 238 -13.35 8.05 -7.98
C THR A 238 -13.44 9.55 -7.97
N HIS A 239 -13.25 10.13 -9.16
CA HIS A 239 -13.66 11.47 -9.51
C HIS A 239 -14.99 11.36 -10.26
N LEU A 240 -15.92 12.30 -10.08
CA LEU A 240 -17.24 12.24 -10.73
C LEU A 240 -18.04 10.99 -10.32
N THR A 241 -18.34 10.93 -9.03
CA THR A 241 -19.28 10.02 -8.34
C THR A 241 -19.64 8.70 -9.00
N LEU A 242 -19.27 7.58 -8.35
CA LEU A 242 -20.09 6.37 -8.49
C LEU A 242 -21.51 6.71 -8.04
N PRO A 243 -22.56 6.30 -8.76
CA PRO A 243 -23.90 6.34 -8.22
C PRO A 243 -23.94 5.47 -6.96
N THR A 244 -23.90 6.11 -5.80
CA THR A 244 -23.88 5.47 -4.49
C THR A 244 -25.28 5.22 -3.95
N THR A 245 -26.30 5.74 -4.63
CA THR A 245 -27.68 5.43 -4.35
C THR A 245 -28.20 4.44 -5.38
N PRO A 246 -28.67 3.24 -4.96
CA PRO A 246 -29.62 2.52 -5.76
C PRO A 246 -30.76 3.52 -6.02
N TYR A 247 -31.18 3.63 -7.26
CA TYR A 247 -32.28 4.49 -7.67
C TYR A 247 -33.41 4.39 -6.65
N VAL A 248 -33.70 5.53 -5.98
CA VAL A 248 -34.93 5.68 -5.21
C VAL A 248 -36.05 5.87 -6.18
#